data_7a1571445e5952747ea2bf7ad792cae6
#
_entry.id   7a1571445e5952747ea2bf7ad792cae6
#
_cell.length_a   1.000
_cell.length_b   1.000
_cell.length_c   1.000
_cell.angle_alpha   90.00
_cell.angle_beta   90.00
_cell.angle_gamma   90.00
#
_symmetry.space_group_name_H-M   'P 1'
#
loop_
_entity.id
_entity.type
_entity.pdbx_description
1 polymer ?
#
loop_
_entity_poly.entity_id
_entity_poly.type
_entity_poly.pdbx_seq_one_letter_code
_entity_poly.pdbx_strand_id
1 'polypeptide(L)'
;MINNSVFLELLHNYYAVWQECNYVYEEWAKAHGLSINSLFILSAIHEGGEDCTQKKISQRWMIPKQTTNMILKDFEKRGLVELLPLQKDKRNKQICFT
;
A
#
# COMPACT_ATOMS: atom_id res chain seq x y z
N MET A 1 3.50 32.44 -16.45
CA MET A 1 3.32 32.31 -14.99
C MET A 1 1.88 32.00 -14.66
N ILE A 2 1.64 30.99 -13.87
CA ILE A 2 0.27 30.62 -13.47
C ILE A 2 -0.24 31.63 -12.44
N ASN A 3 -1.42 32.17 -12.69
CA ASN A 3 -2.09 33.07 -11.75
C ASN A 3 -2.44 32.29 -10.47
N ASN A 4 -2.28 32.91 -9.30
CA ASN A 4 -2.60 32.27 -8.01
C ASN A 4 -4.05 31.76 -7.97
N SER A 5 -5.01 32.48 -8.57
CA SER A 5 -6.40 32.03 -8.61
C SER A 5 -6.55 30.73 -9.40
N VAL A 6 -5.87 30.60 -10.53
CA VAL A 6 -5.89 29.40 -11.36
C VAL A 6 -5.24 28.24 -10.61
N PHE A 7 -4.09 28.50 -9.96
CA PHE A 7 -3.37 27.51 -9.19
C PHE A 7 -4.24 26.96 -8.04
N LEU A 8 -4.86 27.84 -7.29
CA LEU A 8 -5.71 27.45 -6.15
C LEU A 8 -6.94 26.65 -6.62
N GLU A 9 -7.51 27.02 -7.75
CA GLU A 9 -8.64 26.29 -8.32
C GLU A 9 -8.22 24.87 -8.74
N LEU A 10 -7.08 24.76 -9.43
CA LEU A 10 -6.54 23.45 -9.83
C LEU A 10 -6.24 22.58 -8.62
N LEU A 11 -5.65 23.17 -7.58
CA LEU A 11 -5.33 22.45 -6.36
C LEU A 11 -6.60 21.99 -5.66
N HIS A 12 -7.62 22.84 -5.60
CA HIS A 12 -8.92 22.48 -5.01
C HIS A 12 -9.55 21.31 -5.75
N ASN A 13 -9.56 21.35 -7.08
CA ASN A 13 -10.11 20.28 -7.91
C ASN A 13 -9.34 18.96 -7.71
N TYR A 14 -8.03 19.04 -7.63
CA TYR A 14 -7.18 17.89 -7.36
C TYR A 14 -7.53 17.24 -6.02
N TYR A 15 -7.63 18.06 -4.97
CA TYR A 15 -8.00 17.55 -3.65
C TYR A 15 -9.38 16.92 -3.62
N ALA A 16 -10.35 17.51 -4.32
CA ALA A 16 -11.70 16.97 -4.36
C ALA A 16 -11.71 15.56 -4.97
N VAL A 17 -11.02 15.38 -6.11
CA VAL A 17 -10.91 14.09 -6.77
C VAL A 17 -10.17 13.09 -5.88
N TRP A 18 -9.08 13.53 -5.25
CA TRP A 18 -8.27 12.69 -4.37
C TRP A 18 -9.11 12.19 -3.18
N GLN A 19 -9.90 13.07 -2.57
CA GLN A 19 -10.78 12.71 -1.46
C GLN A 19 -11.85 11.71 -1.89
N GLU A 20 -12.44 11.90 -3.06
CA GLU A 20 -13.44 10.97 -3.59
C GLU A 20 -12.84 9.59 -3.85
N CYS A 21 -11.66 9.54 -4.44
CA CYS A 21 -10.96 8.27 -4.68
C CYS A 21 -10.64 7.55 -3.38
N ASN A 22 -10.12 8.28 -2.40
CA ASN A 22 -9.82 7.70 -1.10
C ASN A 22 -11.07 7.17 -0.39
N TYR A 23 -12.16 7.89 -0.49
CA TYR A 23 -13.42 7.46 0.10
C TYR A 23 -13.88 6.13 -0.49
N VAL A 24 -13.82 6.01 -1.82
CA VAL A 24 -14.19 4.76 -2.51
C VAL A 24 -13.31 3.60 -2.04
N TYR A 25 -12.00 3.80 -1.97
CA TYR A 25 -11.07 2.77 -1.51
C TYR A 25 -11.33 2.40 -0.05
N GLU A 26 -11.59 3.38 0.81
CA GLU A 26 -11.90 3.12 2.22
C GLU A 26 -13.17 2.29 2.38
N GLU A 27 -14.22 2.66 1.66
CA GLU A 27 -15.49 1.93 1.74
C GLU A 27 -15.34 0.51 1.23
N TRP A 28 -14.61 0.32 0.14
CA TRP A 28 -14.34 -1.01 -0.39
C TRP A 28 -13.54 -1.85 0.62
N ALA A 29 -12.50 -1.27 1.18
CA ALA A 29 -11.66 -1.95 2.16
C ALA A 29 -12.46 -2.36 3.39
N LYS A 30 -13.29 -1.45 3.93
CA LYS A 30 -14.17 -1.75 5.06
C LYS A 30 -15.13 -2.89 4.76
N ALA A 31 -15.72 -2.89 3.57
CA ALA A 31 -16.65 -3.94 3.16
C ALA A 31 -15.99 -5.32 3.13
N HIS A 32 -14.67 -5.37 2.96
CA HIS A 32 -13.90 -6.60 2.95
C HIS A 32 -13.11 -6.84 4.24
N GLY A 33 -13.38 -6.05 5.29
CA GLY A 33 -12.72 -6.18 6.59
C GLY A 33 -11.26 -5.77 6.56
N LEU A 34 -10.90 -4.83 5.69
CA LEU A 34 -9.52 -4.37 5.52
C LEU A 34 -9.40 -2.89 5.84
N SER A 35 -8.20 -2.47 6.25
CA SER A 35 -7.86 -1.06 6.31
C SER A 35 -7.38 -0.58 4.94
N ILE A 36 -7.34 0.74 4.73
CA ILE A 36 -6.83 1.28 3.48
C ILE A 36 -5.36 0.92 3.25
N ASN A 37 -4.55 0.89 4.32
CA ASN A 37 -3.15 0.47 4.22
C ASN A 37 -3.04 -0.99 3.83
N SER A 38 -3.91 -1.85 4.34
CA SER A 38 -3.97 -3.26 3.94
C SER A 38 -4.28 -3.40 2.45
N LEU A 39 -5.20 -2.61 1.93
CA LEU A 39 -5.52 -2.60 0.51
C LEU A 39 -4.30 -2.20 -0.33
N PHE A 40 -3.60 -1.13 0.07
CA PHE A 40 -2.40 -0.67 -0.63
C PHE A 40 -1.31 -1.73 -0.62
N ILE A 41 -1.14 -2.43 0.49
CA ILE A 41 -0.14 -3.51 0.60
C ILE A 41 -0.51 -4.68 -0.31
N LEU A 42 -1.78 -5.08 -0.37
CA LEU A 42 -2.23 -6.11 -1.30
C LEU A 42 -1.94 -5.71 -2.76
N SER A 43 -2.22 -4.46 -3.11
CA SER A 43 -1.92 -3.94 -4.44
C SER A 43 -0.43 -3.98 -4.74
N ALA A 44 0.39 -3.60 -3.77
CA ALA A 44 1.85 -3.62 -3.91
C ALA A 44 2.39 -5.03 -4.13
N ILE A 45 1.84 -6.02 -3.42
CA ILE A 45 2.24 -7.43 -3.59
C ILE A 45 1.87 -7.90 -5.00
N HIS A 46 0.69 -7.54 -5.46
CA HIS A 46 0.22 -7.92 -6.80
C HIS A 46 1.11 -7.33 -7.89
N GLU A 47 1.51 -6.06 -7.76
CA GLU A 47 2.36 -5.38 -8.73
C GLU A 47 3.83 -5.79 -8.65
N GLY A 48 4.30 -6.11 -7.44
CA GLY A 48 5.73 -6.33 -7.19
C GLY A 48 6.29 -7.64 -7.73
N GLY A 49 5.44 -8.66 -7.88
CA GLY A 49 5.91 -9.94 -8.39
C GLY A 49 7.03 -10.55 -7.55
N GLU A 50 8.07 -11.04 -8.22
CA GLU A 50 9.20 -11.70 -7.56
C GLU A 50 10.07 -10.77 -6.73
N ASP A 51 10.03 -9.48 -7.02
CA ASP A 51 10.86 -8.49 -6.31
C ASP A 51 10.14 -7.82 -5.14
N CYS A 52 8.99 -8.31 -4.76
CA CYS A 52 8.19 -7.71 -3.70
C CYS A 52 8.79 -8.03 -2.33
N THR A 53 9.29 -7.00 -1.64
CA THR A 53 9.81 -7.13 -0.27
C THR A 53 9.14 -6.09 0.62
N GLN A 54 9.14 -6.35 1.93
CA GLN A 54 8.60 -5.42 2.91
C GLN A 54 9.24 -4.03 2.79
N LYS A 55 10.55 -4.00 2.59
CA LYS A 55 11.29 -2.74 2.45
C LYS A 55 10.80 -1.93 1.24
N LYS A 56 10.63 -2.59 0.10
CA LYS A 56 10.15 -1.93 -1.12
C LYS A 56 8.73 -1.41 -0.97
N ILE A 57 7.87 -2.18 -0.32
CA ILE A 57 6.49 -1.75 -0.05
C ILE A 57 6.48 -0.49 0.82
N SER A 58 7.21 -0.51 1.93
CA SER A 58 7.28 0.62 2.85
C SER A 58 7.80 1.87 2.17
N GLN A 59 8.85 1.73 1.34
CA GLN A 59 9.45 2.87 0.65
C GLN A 59 8.54 3.44 -0.44
N ARG A 60 7.97 2.58 -1.28
CA ARG A 60 7.14 3.02 -2.41
C ARG A 60 5.84 3.66 -1.98
N TRP A 61 5.17 3.07 -0.99
CA TRP A 61 3.86 3.52 -0.55
C TRP A 61 3.94 4.44 0.66
N MET A 62 5.16 4.73 1.13
CA MET A 62 5.39 5.62 2.27
C MET A 62 4.61 5.18 3.52
N ILE A 63 4.54 3.88 3.73
CA ILE A 63 3.90 3.29 4.90
C ILE A 63 4.98 2.99 5.93
N PRO A 64 4.77 3.36 7.21
CA PRO A 64 5.76 3.07 8.24
C PRO A 64 6.09 1.57 8.32
N LYS A 65 7.34 1.25 8.58
CA LYS A 65 7.82 -0.14 8.66
C LYS A 65 7.01 -0.97 9.64
N GLN A 66 6.69 -0.40 10.79
CA GLN A 66 5.91 -1.11 11.82
C GLN A 66 4.51 -1.46 11.33
N THR A 67 3.86 -0.52 10.65
CA THR A 67 2.53 -0.74 10.09
C THR A 67 2.57 -1.82 9.02
N THR A 68 3.54 -1.74 8.10
CA THR A 68 3.72 -2.74 7.05
C THR A 68 3.96 -4.13 7.66
N ASN A 69 4.85 -4.21 8.65
CA ASN A 69 5.16 -5.47 9.31
C ASN A 69 3.94 -6.08 9.99
N MET A 70 3.16 -5.26 10.68
CA MET A 70 1.95 -5.72 11.38
C MET A 70 0.91 -6.27 10.40
N ILE A 71 0.70 -5.57 9.29
CA ILE A 71 -0.27 -5.98 8.27
C ILE A 71 0.19 -7.27 7.58
N LEU A 72 1.47 -7.37 7.24
CA LEU A 72 2.01 -8.57 6.60
C LEU A 72 1.94 -9.79 7.52
N LYS A 73 2.19 -9.61 8.81
CA LYS A 73 2.03 -10.70 9.79
C LYS A 73 0.59 -11.16 9.90
N ASP A 74 -0.35 -10.22 9.86
CA ASP A 74 -1.77 -10.56 9.86
C ASP A 74 -2.14 -11.35 8.59
N PHE A 75 -1.66 -10.91 7.43
CA PHE A 75 -1.90 -11.63 6.17
C PHE A 75 -1.28 -13.03 6.17
N GLU A 76 -0.09 -13.16 6.74
CA GLU A 76 0.57 -14.47 6.88
C GLU A 76 -0.26 -15.38 7.78
N LYS A 77 -0.74 -14.86 8.90
CA LYS A 77 -1.58 -15.59 9.84
C LYS A 77 -2.89 -16.06 9.21
N ARG A 78 -3.46 -15.24 8.32
CA ARG A 78 -4.69 -15.57 7.59
C ARG A 78 -4.44 -16.53 6.42
N GLY A 79 -3.19 -16.85 6.12
CA GLY A 79 -2.83 -17.71 5.00
C GLY A 79 -2.92 -17.05 3.65
N LEU A 80 -2.89 -15.73 3.58
CA LEU A 80 -2.97 -14.97 2.33
C LEU A 80 -1.61 -14.79 1.67
N VAL A 81 -0.55 -14.68 2.44
CA VAL A 81 0.80 -14.47 1.93
C VAL A 81 1.80 -15.39 2.62
N GLU A 82 2.91 -15.63 1.95
CA GLU A 82 4.09 -16.29 2.49
C GLU A 82 5.26 -15.33 2.46
N LEU A 83 6.09 -15.37 3.50
CA LEU A 83 7.31 -14.58 3.60
C LEU A 83 8.49 -15.53 3.41
N LEU A 84 9.16 -15.40 2.27
CA LEU A 84 10.28 -16.28 1.92
C LEU A 84 11.59 -15.52 2.06
N PRO A 85 12.59 -16.07 2.80
CA PRO A 85 13.88 -15.39 2.93
C PRO A 85 14.59 -15.33 1.58
N LEU A 86 15.21 -14.19 1.28
CA LEU A 86 16.03 -14.05 0.08
C LEU A 86 17.38 -14.76 0.31
N GLN A 87 17.90 -15.38 -0.73
CA GLN A 87 19.19 -16.10 -0.66
C GLN A 87 20.34 -15.17 -0.27
N LYS A 88 20.30 -13.93 -0.76
CA LYS A 88 21.37 -12.95 -0.53
C LYS A 88 21.22 -12.16 0.76
N ASP A 89 20.01 -12.07 1.27
CA ASP A 89 19.72 -11.30 2.47
C ASP A 89 18.53 -11.90 3.21
N LYS A 90 18.83 -12.69 4.24
CA LYS A 90 17.81 -13.38 5.02
C LYS A 90 16.94 -12.45 5.86
N ARG A 91 17.39 -11.21 6.07
CA ARG A 91 16.61 -10.22 6.82
C ARG A 91 15.50 -9.60 5.98
N ASN A 92 15.70 -9.60 4.66
CA ASN A 92 14.77 -9.06 3.71
C ASN A 92 14.03 -10.22 3.05
N LYS A 93 12.74 -10.31 3.27
CA LYS A 93 11.94 -11.45 2.81
C LYS A 93 11.11 -11.07 1.61
N GLN A 94 11.05 -11.98 0.66
CA GLN A 94 10.13 -11.86 -0.47
C GLN A 94 8.72 -12.20 -0.01
N ILE A 95 7.76 -11.42 -0.48
CA ILE A 95 6.35 -11.61 -0.14
C ILE A 95 5.63 -12.17 -1.35
N CYS A 96 4.96 -13.29 -1.17
CA CYS A 96 4.23 -13.98 -2.22
C CYS A 96 2.81 -14.29 -1.76
N PHE A 97 1.84 -14.25 -2.67
CA PHE A 97 0.53 -14.80 -2.38
C PHE A 97 0.63 -16.32 -2.25
N THR A 98 -0.17 -16.88 -1.37
CA THR A 98 -0.25 -18.33 -1.20
C THR A 98 -1.00 -19.02 -2.34
#